data_c413b77f748a96c2fecda7761e198576
#
_entry.id   c413b77f748a96c2fecda7761e198576
#
_cell.length_a   1.000
_cell.length_b   1.000
_cell.length_c   1.000
_cell.angle_alpha   90.00
_cell.angle_beta   90.00
_cell.angle_gamma   90.00
#
_symmetry.space_group_name_H-M   'P 1'
#
loop_
_entity.id
_entity.type
_entity.pdbx_description
1 polymer ?
#
loop_
_entity_poly.entity_id
_entity_poly.type
_entity_poly.pdbx_seq_one_letter_code
_entity_poly.pdbx_strand_id
1 'polypeptide(L)'
;MIWKTAWKNVWRNKVRSLVVIISITIGIFGGVFAVAVMNGAIEQKVDAALNEEISHIHVNDPAFRDNYDIQLIIPNSDQVLSTIKGTPGVAAVCSRTVITGMANTATKSAGVQILGIDPGTEKEVLKLHETCIPGTGDFFETESRYQLAYIGEALAKELNIIRYRIDESVLDSLAARELPAEVLEKLAVFSGKRFKSEKSFKKEVKGVLTMKEQHEYGAAIKEEAWSFRARSKMTLTFMDKDQMQTGAVFRIAGIYNISNGMFEMGQVFVKNEDLMKLTGLAATDYHQMIVRLRNLESTEEVSTSLKEELSELEVMTWKEIQPQLAMMTDMITKFYTIFMVIILAALAFGIVNTMLMVVLERTKELGMLTAIGMNKKRVFNMIMLEAVFLSLVGGVTGIIISKTLISSTAKKGINFASYAEGFEAMGYPSHIYPVISTSFFVTVTVLIIITGILSSIYPALKALKLDPAEALRTE
;
A
#
# COMPACT_ATOMS: atom_id res chain seq x y z
N MET A 1 -35.18 36.41 5.18
CA MET A 1 -34.93 37.18 6.43
C MET A 1 -34.24 36.30 7.48
N ILE A 2 -34.73 35.11 7.81
CA ILE A 2 -34.16 34.15 8.81
C ILE A 2 -32.67 33.81 8.58
N TRP A 3 -32.25 33.56 7.34
CA TRP A 3 -30.87 33.25 6.97
C TRP A 3 -29.85 34.35 7.35
N LYS A 4 -30.21 35.60 7.06
CA LYS A 4 -29.35 36.75 7.42
C LYS A 4 -29.23 36.91 8.93
N THR A 5 -30.30 36.64 9.66
CA THR A 5 -30.29 36.72 11.13
C THR A 5 -29.46 35.59 11.72
N ALA A 6 -29.67 34.33 11.27
CA ALA A 6 -28.90 33.17 11.72
C ALA A 6 -27.36 33.41 11.48
N TRP A 7 -27.00 33.88 10.28
CA TRP A 7 -25.60 34.19 9.97
C TRP A 7 -25.00 35.24 10.88
N LYS A 8 -25.74 36.36 11.15
CA LYS A 8 -25.26 37.38 12.07
C LYS A 8 -25.14 36.85 13.50
N ASN A 9 -26.03 35.98 13.92
CA ASN A 9 -26.00 35.38 15.26
C ASN A 9 -24.78 34.49 15.46
N VAL A 10 -24.35 33.73 14.46
CA VAL A 10 -23.12 32.92 14.50
C VAL A 10 -21.92 33.82 14.86
N TRP A 11 -21.81 34.99 14.28
CA TRP A 11 -20.68 35.89 14.49
C TRP A 11 -20.82 36.87 15.68
N ARG A 12 -21.93 36.82 16.41
CA ARG A 12 -22.17 37.72 17.57
C ARG A 12 -21.23 37.35 18.73
N ASN A 13 -21.00 36.06 19.01
CA ASN A 13 -20.03 35.61 20.00
C ASN A 13 -18.87 34.89 19.28
N LYS A 14 -17.90 35.70 18.82
CA LYS A 14 -16.79 35.29 17.97
C LYS A 14 -15.95 34.16 18.60
N VAL A 15 -15.64 34.25 19.89
CA VAL A 15 -14.75 33.29 20.57
C VAL A 15 -15.39 31.92 20.56
N ARG A 16 -16.65 31.79 20.94
CA ARG A 16 -17.38 30.52 21.02
C ARG A 16 -17.56 29.90 19.63
N SER A 17 -18.02 30.70 18.67
CA SER A 17 -18.19 30.21 17.29
C SER A 17 -16.86 29.73 16.71
N LEU A 18 -15.76 30.44 17.00
CA LEU A 18 -14.42 30.10 16.53
C LEU A 18 -13.95 28.78 17.16
N VAL A 19 -14.19 28.54 18.45
CA VAL A 19 -13.85 27.25 19.11
C VAL A 19 -14.56 26.09 18.42
N VAL A 20 -15.88 26.22 18.14
CA VAL A 20 -16.63 25.16 17.45
C VAL A 20 -16.12 24.97 16.03
N ILE A 21 -15.93 26.06 15.29
CA ILE A 21 -15.42 26.01 13.91
C ILE A 21 -14.04 25.33 13.88
N ILE A 22 -13.12 25.69 14.77
CA ILE A 22 -11.79 25.08 14.85
C ILE A 22 -11.90 23.59 15.19
N SER A 23 -12.74 23.22 16.15
CA SER A 23 -12.94 21.81 16.53
C SER A 23 -13.45 20.97 15.35
N ILE A 24 -14.44 21.49 14.61
CA ILE A 24 -14.96 20.83 13.40
C ILE A 24 -13.88 20.77 12.31
N THR A 25 -13.16 21.89 12.10
CA THR A 25 -12.07 21.97 11.11
C THR A 25 -11.00 20.91 11.38
N ILE A 26 -10.52 20.79 12.61
CA ILE A 26 -9.48 19.84 13.00
C ILE A 26 -10.01 18.40 12.84
N GLY A 27 -11.24 18.13 13.28
CA GLY A 27 -11.84 16.79 13.18
C GLY A 27 -12.02 16.34 11.72
N ILE A 28 -12.55 17.23 10.86
CA ILE A 28 -12.72 16.95 9.42
C ILE A 28 -11.36 16.83 8.74
N PHE A 29 -10.44 17.77 9.02
CA PHE A 29 -9.09 17.72 8.50
C PHE A 29 -8.40 16.39 8.85
N GLY A 30 -8.36 16.02 10.13
CA GLY A 30 -7.72 14.78 10.58
C GLY A 30 -8.36 13.54 9.97
N GLY A 31 -9.72 13.49 9.94
CA GLY A 31 -10.43 12.36 9.36
C GLY A 31 -10.21 12.20 7.86
N VAL A 32 -10.35 13.27 7.09
CA VAL A 32 -10.15 13.23 5.62
C VAL A 32 -8.70 12.92 5.26
N PHE A 33 -7.73 13.49 5.99
CA PHE A 33 -6.32 13.24 5.74
C PHE A 33 -5.94 11.80 6.07
N ALA A 34 -6.40 11.26 7.21
CA ALA A 34 -6.16 9.86 7.58
C ALA A 34 -6.73 8.89 6.53
N VAL A 35 -7.95 9.15 6.06
CA VAL A 35 -8.57 8.36 4.97
C VAL A 35 -7.73 8.43 3.70
N ALA A 36 -7.24 9.61 3.33
CA ALA A 36 -6.42 9.78 2.12
C ALA A 36 -5.10 8.99 2.18
N VAL A 37 -4.44 8.98 3.35
CA VAL A 37 -3.19 8.21 3.56
C VAL A 37 -3.47 6.71 3.47
N MET A 38 -4.51 6.22 4.14
CA MET A 38 -4.86 4.81 4.10
C MET A 38 -5.30 4.35 2.71
N ASN A 39 -6.09 5.16 2.01
CA ASN A 39 -6.51 4.85 0.64
C ASN A 39 -5.30 4.79 -0.30
N GLY A 40 -4.40 5.77 -0.20
CA GLY A 40 -3.16 5.78 -0.98
C GLY A 40 -2.27 4.57 -0.71
N ALA A 41 -2.17 4.12 0.54
CA ALA A 41 -1.40 2.93 0.89
C ALA A 41 -1.99 1.64 0.26
N ILE A 42 -3.33 1.51 0.26
CA ILE A 42 -4.00 0.34 -0.33
C ILE A 42 -3.94 0.38 -1.86
N GLU A 43 -4.18 1.53 -2.47
CA GLU A 43 -4.10 1.70 -3.92
C GLU A 43 -2.68 1.35 -4.42
N GLN A 44 -1.64 1.84 -3.75
CA GLN A 44 -0.26 1.48 -4.07
C GLN A 44 0.04 -0.01 -3.88
N LYS A 45 -0.54 -0.64 -2.85
CA LYS A 45 -0.38 -2.09 -2.64
C LYS A 45 -1.06 -2.90 -3.75
N VAL A 46 -2.25 -2.49 -4.18
CA VAL A 46 -2.94 -3.12 -5.33
C VAL A 46 -2.14 -2.93 -6.60
N ASP A 47 -1.68 -1.70 -6.87
CA ASP A 47 -0.88 -1.39 -8.04
C ASP A 47 0.43 -2.19 -8.07
N ALA A 48 1.12 -2.33 -6.93
CA ALA A 48 2.32 -3.15 -6.83
C ALA A 48 2.00 -4.62 -7.12
N ALA A 49 0.95 -5.20 -6.51
CA ALA A 49 0.55 -6.58 -6.77
C ALA A 49 0.23 -6.83 -8.25
N LEU A 50 -0.51 -5.90 -8.89
CA LEU A 50 -0.90 -6.04 -10.30
C LEU A 50 0.26 -5.80 -11.28
N ASN A 51 1.20 -4.94 -10.94
CA ASN A 51 2.32 -4.61 -11.83
C ASN A 51 3.54 -5.52 -11.62
N GLU A 52 3.73 -6.08 -10.43
CA GLU A 52 4.99 -6.76 -10.07
C GLU A 52 4.79 -8.26 -9.77
N GLU A 53 3.58 -8.70 -9.35
CA GLU A 53 3.37 -10.07 -8.85
C GLU A 53 2.44 -10.91 -9.72
N ILE A 54 1.18 -10.48 -9.88
CA ILE A 54 0.09 -11.34 -10.40
C ILE A 54 -0.58 -10.85 -11.68
N SER A 55 -0.47 -9.56 -12.04
CA SER A 55 -1.24 -8.95 -13.14
C SER A 55 -2.78 -9.07 -12.94
N HIS A 56 -3.58 -9.08 -14.01
CA HIS A 56 -5.03 -8.91 -13.93
C HIS A 56 -5.82 -10.22 -13.95
N ILE A 57 -5.43 -11.18 -14.81
CA ILE A 57 -6.12 -12.47 -14.98
C ILE A 57 -5.07 -13.58 -15.11
N HIS A 58 -5.33 -14.72 -14.48
CA HIS A 58 -4.59 -15.96 -14.66
C HIS A 58 -5.46 -17.01 -15.32
N VAL A 59 -4.85 -17.79 -16.19
CA VAL A 59 -5.46 -18.97 -16.82
C VAL A 59 -4.58 -20.19 -16.54
N ASN A 60 -5.14 -21.23 -15.99
CA ASN A 60 -4.45 -22.47 -15.64
C ASN A 60 -5.40 -23.69 -15.70
N ASP A 61 -4.86 -24.88 -15.58
CA ASP A 61 -5.65 -26.07 -15.32
C ASP A 61 -6.41 -25.95 -13.99
N PRO A 62 -7.70 -26.36 -13.91
CA PRO A 62 -8.52 -26.18 -12.70
C PRO A 62 -7.94 -26.84 -11.44
N ALA A 63 -7.17 -27.92 -11.55
CA ALA A 63 -6.58 -28.64 -10.43
C ALA A 63 -5.15 -28.15 -10.10
N PHE A 64 -4.55 -27.29 -10.93
CA PHE A 64 -3.14 -26.92 -10.81
C PHE A 64 -2.82 -26.20 -9.51
N ARG A 65 -3.67 -25.30 -9.06
CA ARG A 65 -3.42 -24.47 -7.87
C ARG A 65 -3.52 -25.22 -6.55
N ASP A 66 -4.16 -26.40 -6.53
CA ASP A 66 -4.34 -27.15 -5.29
C ASP A 66 -3.03 -27.77 -4.79
N ASN A 67 -2.17 -28.23 -5.72
CA ASN A 67 -0.93 -28.93 -5.37
C ASN A 67 0.30 -28.57 -6.23
N TYR A 68 0.15 -27.71 -7.24
CA TYR A 68 1.20 -27.33 -8.19
C TYR A 68 1.89 -28.53 -8.84
N ASP A 69 1.09 -29.53 -9.27
CA ASP A 69 1.61 -30.71 -9.92
C ASP A 69 2.16 -30.38 -11.31
N ILE A 70 3.40 -30.78 -11.57
CA ILE A 70 4.11 -30.55 -12.83
C ILE A 70 3.42 -31.20 -14.04
N GLN A 71 2.53 -32.16 -13.85
CA GLN A 71 1.80 -32.84 -14.93
C GLN A 71 0.54 -32.08 -15.37
N LEU A 72 0.06 -31.10 -14.56
CA LEU A 72 -1.14 -30.32 -14.86
C LEU A 72 -0.80 -29.13 -15.75
N ILE A 73 -0.63 -29.40 -17.03
CA ILE A 73 -0.30 -28.40 -18.05
C ILE A 73 -1.56 -27.91 -18.77
N ILE A 74 -1.50 -26.71 -19.32
CA ILE A 74 -2.56 -26.16 -20.18
C ILE A 74 -2.56 -26.94 -21.52
N PRO A 75 -3.67 -27.64 -21.86
CA PRO A 75 -3.75 -28.34 -23.12
C PRO A 75 -3.79 -27.36 -24.29
N ASN A 76 -3.16 -27.73 -25.42
CA ASN A 76 -3.15 -26.91 -26.64
C ASN A 76 -2.75 -25.44 -26.38
N SER A 77 -1.71 -25.24 -25.59
CA SER A 77 -1.31 -23.92 -25.07
C SER A 77 -1.14 -22.85 -26.15
N ASP A 78 -0.70 -23.18 -27.37
CA ASP A 78 -0.56 -22.25 -28.49
C ASP A 78 -1.93 -21.72 -28.97
N GLN A 79 -2.95 -22.59 -28.98
CA GLN A 79 -4.32 -22.21 -29.31
C GLN A 79 -4.91 -21.32 -28.22
N VAL A 80 -4.74 -21.71 -26.96
CA VAL A 80 -5.18 -20.92 -25.79
C VAL A 80 -4.53 -19.53 -25.82
N LEU A 81 -3.22 -19.46 -26.06
CA LEU A 81 -2.48 -18.21 -26.17
C LEU A 81 -3.02 -17.30 -27.28
N SER A 82 -3.33 -17.90 -28.46
CA SER A 82 -3.91 -17.13 -29.58
C SER A 82 -5.32 -16.61 -29.27
N THR A 83 -6.15 -17.41 -28.62
CA THR A 83 -7.48 -17.02 -28.15
C THR A 83 -7.38 -15.81 -27.19
N ILE A 84 -6.54 -15.93 -26.16
CA ILE A 84 -6.34 -14.83 -25.19
C ILE A 84 -5.86 -13.56 -25.88
N LYS A 85 -4.88 -13.65 -26.78
CA LYS A 85 -4.37 -12.49 -27.55
C LYS A 85 -5.44 -11.87 -28.44
N GLY A 86 -6.38 -12.64 -28.96
CA GLY A 86 -7.49 -12.19 -29.79
C GLY A 86 -8.62 -11.51 -29.01
N THR A 87 -8.69 -11.71 -27.70
CA THR A 87 -9.79 -11.18 -26.87
C THR A 87 -9.70 -9.66 -26.70
N PRO A 88 -10.77 -8.91 -27.02
CA PRO A 88 -10.79 -7.46 -26.84
C PRO A 88 -10.50 -7.05 -25.39
N GLY A 89 -9.68 -6.02 -25.20
CA GLY A 89 -9.30 -5.54 -23.85
C GLY A 89 -7.98 -6.11 -23.34
N VAL A 90 -7.47 -7.19 -23.91
CA VAL A 90 -6.15 -7.73 -23.59
C VAL A 90 -5.06 -6.81 -24.15
N ALA A 91 -4.05 -6.50 -23.33
CA ALA A 91 -2.89 -5.71 -23.70
C ALA A 91 -1.69 -6.61 -24.01
N ALA A 92 -1.41 -7.58 -23.14
CA ALA A 92 -0.30 -8.52 -23.25
C ALA A 92 -0.62 -9.82 -22.52
N VAL A 93 0.08 -10.89 -22.89
CA VAL A 93 0.00 -12.20 -22.19
C VAL A 93 1.37 -12.86 -22.20
N CYS A 94 1.74 -13.46 -21.07
CA CYS A 94 2.92 -14.31 -20.95
C CYS A 94 2.55 -15.68 -20.43
N SER A 95 3.34 -16.69 -20.81
CA SER A 95 3.18 -18.08 -20.38
C SER A 95 4.29 -18.46 -19.42
N ARG A 96 3.95 -19.21 -18.38
CA ARG A 96 4.88 -19.64 -17.33
C ARG A 96 4.83 -21.14 -17.12
N THR A 97 6.00 -21.73 -16.90
CA THR A 97 6.14 -23.05 -16.30
C THR A 97 6.39 -22.84 -14.81
N VAL A 98 5.58 -23.46 -13.95
CA VAL A 98 5.65 -23.27 -12.49
C VAL A 98 5.96 -24.59 -11.82
N ILE A 99 7.00 -24.64 -11.01
CA ILE A 99 7.45 -25.86 -10.32
C ILE A 99 7.80 -25.51 -8.88
N THR A 100 7.44 -26.38 -7.94
CA THR A 100 7.90 -26.26 -6.55
C THR A 100 9.25 -26.94 -6.37
N GLY A 101 10.13 -26.31 -5.58
CA GLY A 101 11.47 -26.84 -5.36
C GLY A 101 12.19 -26.18 -4.19
N MET A 102 13.48 -26.43 -4.12
CA MET A 102 14.37 -25.89 -3.10
C MET A 102 15.49 -25.08 -3.75
N ALA A 103 15.71 -23.88 -3.27
CA ALA A 103 16.90 -23.09 -3.58
C ALA A 103 17.97 -23.31 -2.50
N ASN A 104 19.15 -23.76 -2.91
CA ASN A 104 20.21 -24.18 -2.01
C ASN A 104 21.50 -23.39 -2.26
N THR A 105 22.14 -22.97 -1.20
CA THR A 105 23.52 -22.47 -1.18
C THR A 105 24.38 -23.42 -0.36
N ALA A 106 25.67 -23.13 -0.23
CA ALA A 106 26.56 -23.94 0.61
C ALA A 106 26.19 -23.93 2.11
N THR A 107 25.38 -22.98 2.56
CA THR A 107 25.12 -22.74 3.99
C THR A 107 23.64 -22.75 4.36
N LYS A 108 22.77 -22.52 3.41
CA LYS A 108 21.32 -22.30 3.63
C LYS A 108 20.50 -22.90 2.50
N SER A 109 19.23 -23.22 2.81
CA SER A 109 18.24 -23.68 1.84
C SER A 109 16.88 -23.05 2.15
N ALA A 110 16.07 -22.84 1.10
CA ALA A 110 14.73 -22.29 1.20
C ALA A 110 13.81 -22.99 0.19
N GLY A 111 12.55 -23.23 0.58
CA GLY A 111 11.51 -23.71 -0.33
C GLY A 111 11.07 -22.55 -1.24
N VAL A 112 10.96 -22.82 -2.54
CA VAL A 112 10.62 -21.80 -3.54
C VAL A 112 9.73 -22.37 -4.64
N GLN A 113 8.96 -21.49 -5.29
CA GLN A 113 8.39 -21.75 -6.61
C GLN A 113 9.37 -21.27 -7.67
N ILE A 114 9.69 -22.12 -8.61
CA ILE A 114 10.57 -21.85 -9.73
C ILE A 114 9.70 -21.54 -10.92
N LEU A 115 9.81 -20.32 -11.43
CA LEU A 115 9.03 -19.81 -12.53
C LEU A 115 9.87 -19.76 -13.79
N GLY A 116 9.59 -20.66 -14.73
CA GLY A 116 10.16 -20.62 -16.08
C GLY A 116 9.42 -19.59 -16.92
N ILE A 117 10.13 -18.55 -17.33
CA ILE A 117 9.57 -17.41 -18.07
C ILE A 117 10.30 -17.17 -19.41
N ASP A 118 9.60 -16.56 -20.34
CA ASP A 118 10.25 -15.84 -21.45
C ASP A 118 10.43 -14.38 -21.05
N PRO A 119 11.69 -13.89 -20.87
CA PRO A 119 11.94 -12.52 -20.40
C PRO A 119 11.35 -11.44 -21.32
N GLY A 120 11.15 -11.71 -22.61
CA GLY A 120 10.57 -10.78 -23.54
C GLY A 120 9.09 -10.50 -23.24
N THR A 121 8.28 -11.56 -23.25
CA THR A 121 6.84 -11.47 -23.01
C THR A 121 6.52 -11.14 -21.55
N GLU A 122 7.37 -11.56 -20.61
CA GLU A 122 7.21 -11.24 -19.20
C GLU A 122 7.29 -9.72 -18.92
N LYS A 123 8.22 -9.01 -19.56
CA LYS A 123 8.36 -7.54 -19.46
C LYS A 123 7.13 -6.79 -19.97
N GLU A 124 6.38 -7.35 -20.90
CA GLU A 124 5.15 -6.73 -21.41
C GLU A 124 4.00 -6.82 -20.42
N VAL A 125 3.99 -7.88 -19.58
CA VAL A 125 2.92 -8.17 -18.63
C VAL A 125 3.22 -7.61 -17.25
N LEU A 126 4.44 -7.79 -16.74
CA LEU A 126 4.86 -7.36 -15.41
C LEU A 126 6.06 -6.42 -15.46
N LYS A 127 6.11 -5.49 -14.51
CA LYS A 127 7.19 -4.52 -14.35
C LYS A 127 8.29 -4.97 -13.38
N LEU A 128 8.32 -6.25 -13.02
CA LEU A 128 9.30 -6.79 -12.09
C LEU A 128 10.76 -6.51 -12.52
N HIS A 129 11.01 -6.40 -13.81
CA HIS A 129 12.32 -6.05 -14.36
C HIS A 129 12.81 -4.64 -13.97
N GLU A 130 11.89 -3.71 -13.66
CA GLU A 130 12.21 -2.34 -13.24
C GLU A 130 12.67 -2.26 -11.77
N THR A 131 12.41 -3.31 -10.97
CA THR A 131 12.69 -3.37 -9.53
C THR A 131 14.05 -3.98 -9.20
N CYS A 132 14.91 -4.22 -10.21
CA CYS A 132 16.24 -4.76 -10.02
C CYS A 132 17.11 -3.82 -9.19
N ILE A 133 17.72 -4.33 -8.11
CA ILE A 133 18.61 -3.56 -7.25
C ILE A 133 19.89 -3.20 -8.03
N PRO A 134 20.23 -1.91 -8.12
CA PRO A 134 21.41 -1.45 -8.84
C PRO A 134 22.70 -2.16 -8.37
N GLY A 135 23.53 -2.60 -9.31
CA GLY A 135 24.82 -3.27 -9.02
C GLY A 135 24.70 -4.77 -8.66
N THR A 136 23.48 -5.35 -8.63
CA THR A 136 23.31 -6.80 -8.41
C THR A 136 23.26 -7.60 -9.71
N GLY A 137 22.93 -6.97 -10.83
CA GLY A 137 22.83 -7.56 -12.16
C GLY A 137 21.71 -6.93 -12.99
N ASP A 138 21.06 -7.76 -13.82
CA ASP A 138 19.99 -7.35 -14.73
C ASP A 138 18.90 -8.43 -14.86
N PHE A 139 17.79 -8.09 -15.51
CA PHE A 139 16.70 -9.03 -15.81
C PHE A 139 16.99 -9.79 -17.10
N PHE A 140 17.93 -10.75 -17.05
CA PHE A 140 18.30 -11.65 -18.15
C PHE A 140 18.83 -10.95 -19.43
N GLU A 141 19.28 -9.70 -19.34
CA GLU A 141 19.78 -8.95 -20.52
C GLU A 141 21.19 -9.37 -20.89
N THR A 142 22.01 -9.73 -19.89
CA THR A 142 23.37 -10.19 -20.14
C THR A 142 23.36 -11.62 -20.66
N GLU A 143 23.89 -11.85 -21.87
CA GLU A 143 24.12 -13.20 -22.38
C GLU A 143 25.08 -13.98 -21.47
N SER A 144 24.72 -15.20 -21.16
CA SER A 144 25.50 -16.06 -20.29
C SER A 144 25.52 -17.51 -20.80
N ARG A 145 26.68 -18.15 -20.71
CA ARG A 145 26.81 -19.58 -20.94
C ARG A 145 26.26 -20.44 -19.80
N TYR A 146 25.89 -19.79 -18.68
CA TYR A 146 25.36 -20.42 -17.49
C TYR A 146 23.87 -20.17 -17.43
N GLN A 147 23.14 -21.12 -16.87
CA GLN A 147 21.75 -20.95 -16.48
C GLN A 147 21.64 -19.81 -15.47
N LEU A 148 20.69 -18.92 -15.68
CA LEU A 148 20.50 -17.70 -14.89
C LEU A 148 19.22 -17.78 -14.06
N ALA A 149 19.25 -17.18 -12.87
CA ALA A 149 18.10 -17.03 -12.00
C ALA A 149 17.98 -15.60 -11.49
N TYR A 150 16.78 -15.07 -11.47
CA TYR A 150 16.44 -13.76 -10.92
C TYR A 150 15.65 -13.97 -9.63
N ILE A 151 16.11 -13.41 -8.52
CA ILE A 151 15.61 -13.72 -7.18
C ILE A 151 15.27 -12.46 -6.40
N GLY A 152 14.37 -12.58 -5.42
CA GLY A 152 14.03 -11.49 -4.52
C GLY A 152 15.10 -11.19 -3.47
N GLU A 153 15.06 -9.98 -2.95
CA GLU A 153 15.97 -9.52 -1.90
C GLU A 153 15.83 -10.36 -0.63
N ALA A 154 14.60 -10.66 -0.20
CA ALA A 154 14.32 -11.46 0.98
C ALA A 154 14.92 -12.87 0.85
N LEU A 155 14.78 -13.52 -0.32
CA LEU A 155 15.40 -14.81 -0.60
C LEU A 155 16.93 -14.73 -0.60
N ALA A 156 17.50 -13.68 -1.20
CA ALA A 156 18.94 -13.48 -1.22
C ALA A 156 19.52 -13.31 0.20
N LYS A 157 18.82 -12.62 1.08
CA LYS A 157 19.17 -12.48 2.50
C LYS A 157 19.04 -13.83 3.23
N GLU A 158 17.95 -14.57 3.05
CA GLU A 158 17.74 -15.89 3.68
C GLU A 158 18.81 -16.89 3.23
N LEU A 159 19.13 -16.94 1.95
CA LEU A 159 20.19 -17.81 1.40
C LEU A 159 21.62 -17.34 1.72
N ASN A 160 21.76 -16.25 2.49
CA ASN A 160 23.06 -15.65 2.85
C ASN A 160 23.91 -15.29 1.62
N ILE A 161 23.27 -14.77 0.56
CA ILE A 161 23.93 -14.31 -0.67
C ILE A 161 24.40 -12.87 -0.47
N ILE A 162 25.04 -12.63 0.65
CA ILE A 162 25.57 -11.33 1.06
C ILE A 162 27.08 -11.39 1.18
N ARG A 163 27.71 -10.24 1.07
CA ARG A 163 29.13 -10.02 1.35
C ARG A 163 29.31 -8.73 2.12
N TYR A 164 30.39 -8.67 2.87
CA TYR A 164 30.79 -7.46 3.55
C TYR A 164 32.01 -6.88 2.84
N ARG A 165 31.96 -5.57 2.57
CA ARG A 165 33.03 -4.82 1.94
C ARG A 165 33.02 -3.40 2.48
N ILE A 166 34.18 -2.86 2.75
CA ILE A 166 34.36 -1.44 3.02
C ILE A 166 35.09 -0.87 1.82
N ASP A 167 34.48 0.05 1.09
CA ASP A 167 35.07 0.81 0.00
C ASP A 167 34.82 2.30 0.22
N GLU A 168 35.28 3.14 -0.70
CA GLU A 168 35.13 4.60 -0.59
C GLU A 168 33.66 5.02 -0.48
N SER A 169 32.78 4.38 -1.25
CA SER A 169 31.34 4.70 -1.20
C SER A 169 30.70 4.39 0.16
N VAL A 170 31.13 3.30 0.83
CA VAL A 170 30.70 2.95 2.18
C VAL A 170 31.22 3.95 3.20
N LEU A 171 32.48 4.37 3.05
CA LEU A 171 33.06 5.38 3.94
C LEU A 171 32.37 6.74 3.78
N ASP A 172 32.02 7.14 2.55
CA ASP A 172 31.26 8.36 2.28
C ASP A 172 29.83 8.30 2.87
N SER A 173 29.16 7.17 2.75
CA SER A 173 27.85 6.95 3.37
C SER A 173 27.90 7.01 4.89
N LEU A 174 28.93 6.42 5.49
CA LEU A 174 29.17 6.49 6.94
C LEU A 174 29.51 7.92 7.40
N ALA A 175 30.25 8.67 6.59
CA ALA A 175 30.54 10.08 6.85
C ALA A 175 29.26 10.94 6.78
N ALA A 176 28.38 10.68 5.82
CA ALA A 176 27.07 11.33 5.72
C ALA A 176 26.14 11.03 6.91
N ARG A 177 26.35 9.90 7.60
CA ARG A 177 25.69 9.55 8.87
C ARG A 177 26.39 10.15 10.11
N GLU A 178 27.26 11.13 9.93
CA GLU A 178 27.97 11.85 11.00
C GLU A 178 28.88 10.95 11.88
N LEU A 179 29.46 9.87 11.34
CA LEU A 179 30.44 9.09 12.06
C LEU A 179 31.74 9.93 12.27
N PRO A 180 32.40 9.85 13.44
CA PRO A 180 33.62 10.55 13.71
C PRO A 180 34.73 10.24 12.70
N ALA A 181 35.48 11.25 12.28
CA ALA A 181 36.58 11.09 11.30
C ALA A 181 37.62 10.05 11.75
N GLU A 182 37.89 9.96 13.05
CA GLU A 182 38.79 8.96 13.62
C GLU A 182 38.32 7.51 13.38
N VAL A 183 36.99 7.27 13.46
CA VAL A 183 36.41 5.95 13.18
C VAL A 183 36.50 5.63 11.70
N LEU A 184 36.24 6.62 10.83
CA LEU A 184 36.34 6.46 9.36
C LEU A 184 37.79 6.16 8.95
N GLU A 185 38.78 6.81 9.54
CA GLU A 185 40.18 6.55 9.27
C GLU A 185 40.61 5.12 9.70
N LYS A 186 40.13 4.64 10.85
CA LYS A 186 40.32 3.26 11.27
C LYS A 186 39.68 2.26 10.31
N LEU A 187 38.53 2.56 9.75
CA LEU A 187 37.84 1.71 8.78
C LEU A 187 38.46 1.76 7.39
N ALA A 188 39.10 2.87 7.00
CA ALA A 188 39.79 3.03 5.73
C ALA A 188 40.92 1.99 5.51
N VAL A 189 41.49 1.43 6.59
CA VAL A 189 42.46 0.32 6.53
C VAL A 189 41.87 -0.91 5.81
N PHE A 190 40.56 -1.06 5.81
CA PHE A 190 39.85 -2.13 5.13
C PHE A 190 39.35 -1.75 3.71
N SER A 191 39.75 -0.60 3.19
CA SER A 191 39.31 -0.15 1.86
C SER A 191 39.66 -1.18 0.79
N GLY A 192 38.63 -1.60 0.01
CA GLY A 192 38.74 -2.63 -1.02
C GLY A 192 38.85 -4.07 -0.51
N LYS A 193 38.89 -4.31 0.80
CA LYS A 193 38.95 -5.67 1.37
C LYS A 193 37.57 -6.34 1.30
N ARG A 194 37.53 -7.58 0.82
CA ARG A 194 36.34 -8.45 0.78
C ARG A 194 36.38 -9.43 1.94
N PHE A 195 35.38 -9.40 2.79
CA PHE A 195 35.29 -10.33 3.91
C PHE A 195 34.55 -11.60 3.51
N LYS A 196 35.06 -12.76 3.91
CA LYS A 196 34.50 -14.07 3.54
C LYS A 196 33.14 -14.39 4.21
N SER A 197 32.90 -13.80 5.38
CA SER A 197 31.68 -14.01 6.17
C SER A 197 31.44 -12.85 7.13
N GLU A 198 30.21 -12.72 7.64
CA GLU A 198 29.88 -11.77 8.71
C GLU A 198 30.77 -11.95 9.94
N LYS A 199 31.09 -13.21 10.28
CA LYS A 199 31.96 -13.55 11.43
C LYS A 199 33.36 -13.00 11.26
N SER A 200 33.92 -13.12 10.02
CA SER A 200 35.25 -12.56 9.67
C SER A 200 35.21 -11.03 9.72
N PHE A 201 34.16 -10.41 9.13
CA PHE A 201 33.96 -8.98 9.16
C PHE A 201 33.90 -8.44 10.60
N LYS A 202 32.98 -9.00 11.42
CA LYS A 202 32.88 -8.60 12.83
C LYS A 202 34.19 -8.76 13.61
N LYS A 203 34.89 -9.85 13.38
CA LYS A 203 36.17 -10.11 14.08
C LYS A 203 37.23 -9.06 13.75
N GLU A 204 37.38 -8.72 12.48
CA GLU A 204 38.39 -7.77 12.02
C GLU A 204 38.02 -6.33 12.40
N VAL A 205 36.79 -5.93 12.23
CA VAL A 205 36.29 -4.59 12.63
C VAL A 205 36.41 -4.41 14.15
N LYS A 206 36.12 -5.46 14.94
CA LYS A 206 36.38 -5.45 16.40
C LYS A 206 37.82 -5.28 16.77
N GLY A 207 38.76 -5.71 15.93
CA GLY A 207 40.20 -5.56 16.17
C GLY A 207 40.70 -4.11 16.03
N VAL A 208 39.98 -3.25 15.35
CA VAL A 208 40.37 -1.87 15.02
C VAL A 208 39.57 -0.83 15.82
N LEU A 209 38.34 -1.15 16.18
CA LEU A 209 37.47 -0.27 16.94
C LEU A 209 37.50 -0.57 18.44
N THR A 210 37.43 0.47 19.26
CA THR A 210 37.26 0.36 20.70
C THR A 210 35.90 -0.22 21.07
N MET A 211 35.74 -0.76 22.28
CA MET A 211 34.43 -1.31 22.76
C MET A 211 33.30 -0.27 22.72
N LYS A 212 33.62 1.00 22.97
CA LYS A 212 32.63 2.09 22.91
C LYS A 212 32.21 2.37 21.49
N GLU A 213 33.15 2.50 20.56
CA GLU A 213 32.88 2.70 19.13
C GLU A 213 32.09 1.53 18.50
N GLN A 214 32.38 0.29 18.94
CA GLN A 214 31.63 -0.88 18.50
C GLN A 214 30.18 -0.85 18.94
N HIS A 215 29.92 -0.40 20.17
CA HIS A 215 28.58 -0.32 20.72
C HIS A 215 27.77 0.80 20.03
N GLU A 216 28.42 1.93 19.78
CA GLU A 216 27.79 3.14 19.24
C GLU A 216 27.61 3.07 17.72
N TYR A 217 28.64 2.64 16.97
CA TYR A 217 28.64 2.69 15.50
C TYR A 217 28.62 1.32 14.82
N GLY A 218 28.79 0.22 15.56
CA GLY A 218 28.92 -1.11 14.99
C GLY A 218 27.71 -1.57 14.16
N ALA A 219 26.50 -1.16 14.54
CA ALA A 219 25.28 -1.46 13.78
C ALA A 219 25.26 -0.69 12.44
N ALA A 220 25.53 0.62 12.46
CA ALA A 220 25.59 1.45 11.27
C ALA A 220 26.68 1.01 10.30
N ILE A 221 27.88 0.67 10.81
CA ILE A 221 28.98 0.15 10.00
C ILE A 221 28.60 -1.18 9.33
N LYS A 222 27.93 -2.07 10.06
CA LYS A 222 27.46 -3.34 9.50
C LYS A 222 26.40 -3.11 8.41
N GLU A 223 25.48 -2.20 8.64
CA GLU A 223 24.40 -1.87 7.72
C GLU A 223 24.93 -1.28 6.40
N GLU A 224 25.93 -0.43 6.44
CA GLU A 224 26.51 0.15 5.22
C GLU A 224 27.53 -0.78 4.52
N ALA A 225 28.23 -1.60 5.27
CA ALA A 225 29.30 -2.45 4.71
C ALA A 225 28.79 -3.70 3.99
N TRP A 226 27.53 -4.11 4.18
CA TRP A 226 27.00 -5.29 3.49
C TRP A 226 26.51 -4.95 2.08
N SER A 227 26.66 -5.88 1.18
CA SER A 227 26.13 -5.81 -0.18
C SER A 227 25.80 -7.19 -0.70
N PHE A 228 24.96 -7.28 -1.73
CA PHE A 228 24.70 -8.56 -2.38
C PHE A 228 25.92 -9.06 -3.15
N ARG A 229 26.06 -10.39 -3.17
CA ARG A 229 27.09 -11.05 -3.98
C ARG A 229 26.54 -11.28 -5.39
N ALA A 230 26.77 -10.32 -6.28
CA ALA A 230 26.40 -10.46 -7.69
C ALA A 230 26.95 -11.75 -8.31
N ARG A 231 26.16 -12.37 -9.21
CA ARG A 231 26.51 -13.60 -9.95
C ARG A 231 26.92 -14.80 -9.09
N SER A 232 26.44 -14.85 -7.84
CA SER A 232 26.59 -16.03 -6.99
C SER A 232 25.93 -17.24 -7.60
N LYS A 233 26.44 -18.43 -7.22
CA LYS A 233 25.86 -19.71 -7.60
C LYS A 233 24.85 -20.14 -6.54
N MET A 234 23.71 -20.66 -6.98
CA MET A 234 22.76 -21.41 -6.17
C MET A 234 22.34 -22.66 -6.93
N THR A 235 21.94 -23.69 -6.20
CA THR A 235 21.43 -24.94 -6.79
C THR A 235 19.92 -24.96 -6.60
N LEU A 236 19.18 -25.09 -7.68
CA LEU A 236 17.75 -25.37 -7.63
C LEU A 236 17.54 -26.88 -7.73
N THR A 237 16.77 -27.46 -6.81
CA THR A 237 16.41 -28.87 -6.80
C THR A 237 14.88 -29.00 -6.78
N PHE A 238 14.35 -29.84 -7.64
CA PHE A 238 12.91 -30.05 -7.83
C PHE A 238 12.64 -31.46 -8.35
N MET A 239 11.37 -31.85 -8.51
CA MET A 239 10.97 -33.08 -9.18
C MET A 239 10.73 -32.78 -10.66
N ASP A 240 11.21 -33.70 -11.54
CA ASP A 240 10.92 -33.65 -12.97
C ASP A 240 9.54 -34.29 -13.27
N LYS A 241 9.16 -34.36 -14.57
CA LYS A 241 7.89 -34.94 -15.00
C LYS A 241 7.77 -36.43 -14.66
N ASP A 242 8.89 -37.16 -14.48
CA ASP A 242 8.93 -38.56 -14.14
C ASP A 242 9.01 -38.78 -12.62
N GLN A 243 8.75 -37.76 -11.82
CA GLN A 243 8.81 -37.77 -10.35
C GLN A 243 10.21 -38.08 -9.81
N MET A 244 11.26 -37.85 -10.61
CA MET A 244 12.64 -38.02 -10.19
C MET A 244 13.21 -36.70 -9.68
N GLN A 245 13.95 -36.75 -8.58
CA GLN A 245 14.62 -35.55 -8.07
C GLN A 245 15.76 -35.15 -9.01
N THR A 246 15.66 -33.98 -9.55
CA THR A 246 16.66 -33.35 -10.41
C THR A 246 17.10 -32.00 -9.88
N GLY A 247 18.12 -31.40 -10.47
CA GLY A 247 18.53 -30.08 -10.11
C GLY A 247 19.72 -29.58 -10.91
N ALA A 248 19.89 -28.29 -10.93
CA ALA A 248 20.99 -27.65 -11.64
C ALA A 248 21.51 -26.43 -10.88
N VAL A 249 22.73 -26.02 -11.26
CA VAL A 249 23.39 -24.84 -10.71
C VAL A 249 23.05 -23.63 -11.57
N PHE A 250 22.36 -22.67 -10.96
CA PHE A 250 22.06 -21.39 -11.58
C PHE A 250 22.99 -20.29 -11.04
N ARG A 251 23.26 -19.29 -11.87
CA ARG A 251 23.87 -18.04 -11.43
C ARG A 251 22.82 -16.97 -11.29
N ILE A 252 22.97 -16.16 -10.26
CA ILE A 252 22.05 -15.04 -10.04
C ILE A 252 22.30 -14.00 -11.13
N ALA A 253 21.26 -13.74 -11.95
CA ALA A 253 21.25 -12.72 -12.98
C ALA A 253 21.15 -11.32 -12.36
N GLY A 254 20.23 -11.17 -11.43
CA GLY A 254 19.97 -9.95 -10.68
C GLY A 254 19.11 -10.24 -9.45
N ILE A 255 18.95 -9.25 -8.59
CA ILE A 255 18.14 -9.32 -7.38
C ILE A 255 17.12 -8.20 -7.45
N TYR A 256 15.83 -8.54 -7.30
CA TYR A 256 14.75 -7.56 -7.28
C TYR A 256 14.30 -7.24 -5.85
N ASN A 257 13.78 -6.05 -5.69
CA ASN A 257 13.16 -5.60 -4.44
C ASN A 257 11.77 -5.04 -4.73
N ILE A 258 10.77 -5.62 -4.08
CA ILE A 258 9.37 -5.18 -4.13
C ILE A 258 8.81 -5.04 -2.70
N SER A 259 7.63 -4.45 -2.56
CA SER A 259 7.04 -4.28 -1.23
C SER A 259 6.54 -5.57 -0.57
N ASN A 260 6.51 -6.69 -1.28
CA ASN A 260 6.01 -7.98 -0.78
C ASN A 260 7.15 -8.95 -0.48
N GLY A 261 7.67 -8.92 0.74
CA GLY A 261 8.76 -9.80 1.17
C GLY A 261 8.43 -11.30 1.12
N MET A 262 7.14 -11.70 1.22
CA MET A 262 6.74 -13.11 1.07
C MET A 262 6.87 -13.58 -0.37
N PHE A 263 6.49 -12.74 -1.33
CA PHE A 263 6.69 -13.02 -2.75
C PHE A 263 8.19 -13.09 -3.08
N GLU A 264 8.98 -12.14 -2.60
CA GLU A 264 10.44 -12.14 -2.77
C GLU A 264 11.12 -13.41 -2.23
N MET A 265 10.63 -13.92 -1.10
CA MET A 265 11.19 -15.12 -0.49
C MET A 265 10.77 -16.39 -1.23
N GLY A 266 9.56 -16.40 -1.80
CA GLY A 266 8.93 -17.58 -2.38
C GLY A 266 9.21 -17.80 -3.86
N GLN A 267 9.63 -16.79 -4.63
CA GLN A 267 9.69 -16.85 -6.10
C GLN A 267 11.11 -16.76 -6.65
N VAL A 268 11.41 -17.67 -7.59
CA VAL A 268 12.67 -17.67 -8.35
C VAL A 268 12.34 -17.74 -9.83
N PHE A 269 12.77 -16.73 -10.57
CA PHE A 269 12.56 -16.68 -12.02
C PHE A 269 13.76 -17.24 -12.75
N VAL A 270 13.52 -18.10 -13.76
CA VAL A 270 14.53 -18.68 -14.63
C VAL A 270 14.05 -18.60 -16.07
N LYS A 271 14.95 -18.74 -17.05
CA LYS A 271 14.54 -18.85 -18.44
C LYS A 271 13.78 -20.17 -18.65
N ASN A 272 12.63 -20.10 -19.31
CA ASN A 272 11.78 -21.25 -19.53
C ASN A 272 12.50 -22.38 -20.32
N GLU A 273 13.31 -22.02 -21.31
CA GLU A 273 14.12 -22.95 -22.07
C GLU A 273 15.06 -23.82 -21.20
N ASP A 274 15.66 -23.21 -20.17
CA ASP A 274 16.55 -23.90 -19.24
C ASP A 274 15.77 -24.84 -18.34
N LEU A 275 14.61 -24.40 -17.86
CA LEU A 275 13.75 -25.20 -16.98
C LEU A 275 13.15 -26.41 -17.69
N MET A 276 12.64 -26.22 -18.91
CA MET A 276 12.07 -27.31 -19.72
C MET A 276 13.09 -28.42 -20.03
N LYS A 277 14.34 -28.05 -20.34
CA LYS A 277 15.42 -29.03 -20.54
C LYS A 277 15.68 -29.90 -19.30
N LEU A 278 15.52 -29.33 -18.10
CA LEU A 278 15.78 -30.00 -16.82
C LEU A 278 14.60 -30.86 -16.36
N THR A 279 13.38 -30.46 -16.70
CA THR A 279 12.14 -31.13 -16.26
C THR A 279 11.63 -32.19 -17.25
N GLY A 280 12.14 -32.14 -18.48
CA GLY A 280 11.65 -33.01 -19.57
C GLY A 280 10.28 -32.61 -20.13
N LEU A 281 9.80 -31.43 -19.82
CA LEU A 281 8.59 -30.85 -20.41
C LEU A 281 8.86 -30.39 -21.85
N ALA A 282 7.82 -30.38 -22.68
CA ALA A 282 7.90 -29.89 -24.06
C ALA A 282 7.93 -28.34 -24.05
N ALA A 283 8.37 -27.74 -25.15
CA ALA A 283 8.49 -26.27 -25.27
C ALA A 283 7.16 -25.52 -25.15
N THR A 284 6.04 -26.22 -25.32
CA THR A 284 4.67 -25.70 -25.23
C THR A 284 3.95 -26.12 -23.94
N ASP A 285 4.63 -26.78 -23.02
CA ASP A 285 4.02 -27.26 -21.75
C ASP A 285 4.07 -26.12 -20.70
N TYR A 286 3.03 -25.33 -20.67
CA TYR A 286 2.87 -24.25 -19.69
C TYR A 286 1.82 -24.61 -18.65
N HIS A 287 2.06 -24.18 -17.41
CA HIS A 287 1.11 -24.38 -16.31
C HIS A 287 0.19 -23.18 -16.13
N GLN A 288 0.65 -21.99 -16.52
CA GLN A 288 -0.05 -20.75 -16.26
C GLN A 288 0.14 -19.75 -17.39
N MET A 289 -0.92 -19.05 -17.76
CA MET A 289 -0.86 -17.85 -18.59
C MET A 289 -1.34 -16.65 -17.79
N ILE A 290 -0.57 -15.56 -17.85
CA ILE A 290 -0.86 -14.33 -17.13
C ILE A 290 -1.21 -13.26 -18.14
N VAL A 291 -2.36 -12.62 -17.92
CA VAL A 291 -2.95 -11.67 -18.85
C VAL A 291 -2.94 -10.27 -18.25
N ARG A 292 -2.41 -9.33 -18.98
CA ARG A 292 -2.49 -7.91 -18.71
C ARG A 292 -3.59 -7.27 -19.55
N LEU A 293 -4.47 -6.52 -18.93
CA LEU A 293 -5.51 -5.77 -19.59
C LEU A 293 -5.11 -4.31 -19.81
N ARG A 294 -5.74 -3.66 -20.78
CA ARG A 294 -5.56 -2.23 -21.04
C ARG A 294 -6.21 -1.36 -19.96
N ASN A 295 -7.33 -1.83 -19.39
CA ASN A 295 -8.06 -1.15 -18.33
C ASN A 295 -8.43 -2.16 -17.23
N LEU A 296 -8.11 -1.84 -15.97
CA LEU A 296 -8.45 -2.66 -14.81
C LEU A 296 -9.97 -2.81 -14.62
N GLU A 297 -10.75 -1.79 -14.98
CA GLU A 297 -12.22 -1.82 -14.82
C GLU A 297 -12.89 -2.86 -15.71
N SER A 298 -12.26 -3.25 -16.82
CA SER A 298 -12.79 -4.30 -17.73
C SER A 298 -12.46 -5.72 -17.29
N THR A 299 -11.84 -5.92 -16.12
CA THR A 299 -11.39 -7.25 -15.67
C THR A 299 -12.52 -8.29 -15.61
N GLU A 300 -13.67 -7.92 -15.07
CA GLU A 300 -14.83 -8.83 -14.93
C GLU A 300 -15.43 -9.18 -16.29
N GLU A 301 -15.54 -8.22 -17.21
CA GLU A 301 -16.06 -8.41 -18.55
C GLU A 301 -15.17 -9.35 -19.37
N VAL A 302 -13.87 -9.06 -19.40
CA VAL A 302 -12.88 -9.87 -20.14
C VAL A 302 -12.75 -11.27 -19.52
N SER A 303 -12.76 -11.37 -18.18
CA SER A 303 -12.74 -12.66 -17.49
C SER A 303 -13.95 -13.53 -17.85
N THR A 304 -15.15 -12.94 -17.95
CA THR A 304 -16.37 -13.65 -18.35
C THR A 304 -16.27 -14.16 -19.78
N SER A 305 -15.79 -13.33 -20.72
CA SER A 305 -15.57 -13.75 -22.11
C SER A 305 -14.57 -14.89 -22.22
N LEU A 306 -13.46 -14.81 -21.47
CA LEU A 306 -12.44 -15.86 -21.45
C LEU A 306 -12.97 -17.16 -20.81
N LYS A 307 -13.82 -17.09 -19.76
CA LYS A 307 -14.46 -18.27 -19.15
C LYS A 307 -15.42 -18.98 -20.13
N GLU A 308 -16.08 -18.25 -21.00
CA GLU A 308 -16.95 -18.82 -22.05
C GLU A 308 -16.15 -19.49 -23.15
N GLU A 309 -15.03 -18.86 -23.60
CA GLU A 309 -14.18 -19.40 -24.67
C GLU A 309 -13.26 -20.54 -24.21
N LEU A 310 -12.83 -20.53 -22.95
CA LEU A 310 -11.89 -21.47 -22.35
C LEU A 310 -12.54 -22.30 -21.22
N SER A 311 -13.71 -22.87 -21.49
CA SER A 311 -14.55 -23.54 -20.48
C SER A 311 -13.90 -24.74 -19.77
N GLU A 312 -12.84 -25.33 -20.34
CA GLU A 312 -12.07 -26.43 -19.74
C GLU A 312 -10.95 -25.94 -18.81
N LEU A 313 -10.67 -24.62 -18.80
CA LEU A 313 -9.61 -24.02 -18.00
C LEU A 313 -10.18 -23.15 -16.89
N GLU A 314 -9.42 -22.99 -15.83
CA GLU A 314 -9.73 -22.05 -14.77
C GLU A 314 -9.23 -20.66 -15.15
N VAL A 315 -10.15 -19.72 -15.28
CA VAL A 315 -9.85 -18.29 -15.51
C VAL A 315 -10.16 -17.52 -14.25
N MET A 316 -9.15 -16.94 -13.64
CA MET A 316 -9.25 -16.23 -12.36
C MET A 316 -8.86 -14.77 -12.51
N THR A 317 -9.67 -13.88 -11.96
CA THR A 317 -9.33 -12.48 -11.80
C THR A 317 -8.34 -12.28 -10.64
N TRP A 318 -7.65 -11.15 -10.61
CA TRP A 318 -6.75 -10.80 -9.50
C TRP A 318 -7.44 -10.85 -8.12
N LYS A 319 -8.75 -10.58 -8.08
CA LYS A 319 -9.54 -10.66 -6.85
C LYS A 319 -9.74 -12.10 -6.36
N GLU A 320 -9.87 -13.03 -7.30
CA GLU A 320 -9.97 -14.46 -6.99
C GLU A 320 -8.61 -15.04 -6.63
N ILE A 321 -7.51 -14.51 -7.21
CA ILE A 321 -6.13 -14.93 -6.92
C ILE A 321 -5.69 -14.45 -5.54
N GLN A 322 -5.97 -13.19 -5.20
CA GLN A 322 -5.65 -12.57 -3.90
C GLN A 322 -6.92 -12.04 -3.21
N PRO A 323 -7.77 -12.92 -2.65
CA PRO A 323 -9.04 -12.52 -2.06
C PRO A 323 -8.87 -11.58 -0.85
N GLN A 324 -7.76 -11.66 -0.13
CA GLN A 324 -7.47 -10.74 0.98
C GLN A 324 -7.30 -9.31 0.48
N LEU A 325 -6.59 -9.11 -0.63
CA LEU A 325 -6.39 -7.80 -1.25
C LEU A 325 -7.72 -7.25 -1.80
N ALA A 326 -8.51 -8.11 -2.44
CA ALA A 326 -9.85 -7.76 -2.93
C ALA A 326 -10.78 -7.31 -1.78
N MET A 327 -10.83 -8.08 -0.69
CA MET A 327 -11.60 -7.72 0.51
C MET A 327 -11.16 -6.38 1.10
N MET A 328 -9.86 -6.12 1.17
CA MET A 328 -9.34 -4.83 1.62
C MET A 328 -9.86 -3.68 0.75
N THR A 329 -9.82 -3.85 -0.58
CA THR A 329 -10.28 -2.83 -1.54
C THR A 329 -11.78 -2.59 -1.43
N ASP A 330 -12.59 -3.65 -1.33
CA ASP A 330 -14.05 -3.56 -1.29
C ASP A 330 -14.57 -3.03 0.07
N MET A 331 -13.91 -3.38 1.17
CA MET A 331 -14.32 -2.97 2.51
C MET A 331 -13.85 -1.56 2.88
N ILE A 332 -12.77 -1.08 2.26
CA ILE A 332 -12.12 0.17 2.66
C ILE A 332 -13.07 1.37 2.59
N THR A 333 -13.87 1.48 1.54
CA THR A 333 -14.82 2.58 1.38
C THR A 333 -15.89 2.55 2.46
N LYS A 334 -16.35 1.37 2.86
CA LYS A 334 -17.32 1.20 3.95
C LYS A 334 -16.70 1.56 5.29
N PHE A 335 -15.48 1.14 5.52
CA PHE A 335 -14.70 1.46 6.73
C PHE A 335 -14.52 2.96 6.90
N TYR A 336 -14.15 3.66 5.83
CA TYR A 336 -13.95 5.12 5.87
C TYR A 336 -15.26 5.86 6.16
N THR A 337 -16.36 5.41 5.58
CA THR A 337 -17.66 6.00 5.85
C THR A 337 -18.05 5.83 7.32
N ILE A 338 -17.87 4.64 7.89
CA ILE A 338 -18.13 4.39 9.32
C ILE A 338 -17.21 5.24 10.19
N PHE A 339 -15.94 5.30 9.87
CA PHE A 339 -14.95 6.11 10.59
C PHE A 339 -15.30 7.59 10.60
N MET A 340 -15.70 8.12 9.44
CA MET A 340 -16.17 9.51 9.33
C MET A 340 -17.47 9.76 10.11
N VAL A 341 -18.40 8.82 10.12
CA VAL A 341 -19.63 8.92 10.92
C VAL A 341 -19.30 8.97 12.42
N ILE A 342 -18.34 8.17 12.89
CA ILE A 342 -17.90 8.20 14.30
C ILE A 342 -17.30 9.56 14.65
N ILE A 343 -16.41 10.09 13.82
CA ILE A 343 -15.80 11.42 14.02
C ILE A 343 -16.90 12.49 14.06
N LEU A 344 -17.81 12.47 13.11
CA LEU A 344 -18.90 13.44 13.03
C LEU A 344 -19.87 13.32 14.20
N ALA A 345 -20.15 12.11 14.70
CA ALA A 345 -20.94 11.90 15.89
C ALA A 345 -20.24 12.53 17.12
N ALA A 346 -18.94 12.36 17.28
CA ALA A 346 -18.17 13.00 18.34
C ALA A 346 -18.25 14.54 18.25
N LEU A 347 -18.10 15.08 17.03
CA LEU A 347 -18.22 16.53 16.79
C LEU A 347 -19.65 17.03 17.04
N ALA A 348 -20.69 16.22 16.75
CA ALA A 348 -22.07 16.56 17.02
C ALA A 348 -22.33 16.84 18.51
N PHE A 349 -21.73 16.09 19.41
CA PHE A 349 -21.81 16.36 20.87
C PHE A 349 -21.23 17.74 21.22
N GLY A 350 -20.12 18.13 20.61
CA GLY A 350 -19.53 19.46 20.77
C GLY A 350 -20.48 20.57 20.29
N ILE A 351 -21.12 20.36 19.13
CA ILE A 351 -22.10 21.31 18.57
C ILE A 351 -23.34 21.40 19.50
N VAL A 352 -23.90 20.27 19.93
CA VAL A 352 -25.04 20.22 20.85
C VAL A 352 -24.76 20.99 22.12
N ASN A 353 -23.62 20.72 22.78
CA ASN A 353 -23.25 21.36 24.03
C ASN A 353 -23.11 22.89 23.86
N THR A 354 -22.43 23.32 22.79
CA THR A 354 -22.26 24.75 22.51
C THR A 354 -23.58 25.45 22.18
N MET A 355 -24.43 24.79 21.36
CA MET A 355 -25.72 25.34 20.98
C MET A 355 -26.70 25.41 22.17
N LEU A 356 -26.67 24.43 23.09
CA LEU A 356 -27.43 24.50 24.34
C LEU A 356 -27.03 25.71 25.16
N MET A 357 -25.74 25.97 25.31
CA MET A 357 -25.26 27.14 26.04
C MET A 357 -25.70 28.45 25.37
N VAL A 358 -25.63 28.54 24.03
CA VAL A 358 -26.13 29.68 23.27
C VAL A 358 -27.62 29.90 23.51
N VAL A 359 -28.44 28.85 23.48
CA VAL A 359 -29.89 28.93 23.72
C VAL A 359 -30.17 29.42 25.15
N LEU A 360 -29.49 28.91 26.16
CA LEU A 360 -29.65 29.29 27.55
C LEU A 360 -29.27 30.77 27.81
N GLU A 361 -28.16 31.23 27.25
CA GLU A 361 -27.75 32.64 27.37
C GLU A 361 -28.71 33.63 26.68
N ARG A 362 -29.41 33.16 25.64
CA ARG A 362 -30.35 33.98 24.85
C ARG A 362 -31.80 33.74 25.24
N THR A 363 -32.06 33.17 26.42
CA THR A 363 -33.40 32.82 26.88
C THR A 363 -34.33 34.03 26.86
N LYS A 364 -33.88 35.20 27.36
CA LYS A 364 -34.65 36.47 27.34
C LYS A 364 -34.98 36.95 25.90
N GLU A 365 -33.99 36.89 24.99
CA GLU A 365 -34.20 37.29 23.59
C GLU A 365 -35.20 36.38 22.88
N LEU A 366 -35.06 35.06 23.06
CA LEU A 366 -35.96 34.04 22.47
C LEU A 366 -37.39 34.15 23.06
N GLY A 367 -37.49 34.40 24.37
CA GLY A 367 -38.75 34.67 25.05
C GLY A 367 -39.43 35.93 24.51
N MET A 368 -38.69 37.03 24.33
CA MET A 368 -39.22 38.27 23.75
C MET A 368 -39.72 38.08 22.31
N LEU A 369 -38.95 37.35 21.47
CA LEU A 369 -39.35 37.07 20.09
C LEU A 369 -40.67 36.29 20.04
N THR A 370 -40.86 35.32 20.93
CA THR A 370 -42.12 34.58 21.04
C THR A 370 -43.27 35.42 21.62
N ALA A 371 -42.99 36.30 22.58
CA ALA A 371 -44.00 37.21 23.14
C ALA A 371 -44.52 38.24 22.13
N ILE A 372 -43.69 38.73 21.20
CA ILE A 372 -44.06 39.62 20.09
C ILE A 372 -44.79 38.88 18.95
N GLY A 373 -44.99 37.54 19.08
CA GLY A 373 -45.77 36.74 18.13
C GLY A 373 -44.94 36.01 17.05
N MET A 374 -43.61 35.87 17.22
CA MET A 374 -42.82 35.06 16.30
C MET A 374 -43.23 33.59 16.40
N ASN A 375 -43.55 32.98 15.24
CA ASN A 375 -43.94 31.58 15.17
C ASN A 375 -42.79 30.66 15.67
N LYS A 376 -43.13 29.71 16.55
CA LYS A 376 -42.20 28.70 17.11
C LYS A 376 -41.38 28.00 16.04
N LYS A 377 -41.95 27.68 14.86
CA LYS A 377 -41.20 27.09 13.72
C LYS A 377 -40.10 28.02 13.19
N ARG A 378 -40.29 29.33 13.24
CA ARG A 378 -39.29 30.30 12.80
C ARG A 378 -38.10 30.34 13.78
N VAL A 379 -38.37 30.27 15.07
CA VAL A 379 -37.33 30.19 16.11
C VAL A 379 -36.52 28.89 15.96
N PHE A 380 -37.24 27.76 15.80
CA PHE A 380 -36.62 26.45 15.54
C PHE A 380 -35.67 26.49 14.33
N ASN A 381 -36.19 26.95 13.18
CA ASN A 381 -35.41 27.04 11.95
C ASN A 381 -34.20 27.99 12.07
N MET A 382 -34.32 29.05 12.86
CA MET A 382 -33.22 29.98 13.09
C MET A 382 -32.07 29.29 13.84
N ILE A 383 -32.37 28.58 14.93
CA ILE A 383 -31.35 27.85 15.73
C ILE A 383 -30.77 26.72 14.90
N MET A 384 -31.58 26.01 14.14
CA MET A 384 -31.09 24.95 13.25
C MET A 384 -30.12 25.49 12.21
N LEU A 385 -30.43 26.63 11.56
CA LEU A 385 -29.58 27.27 10.60
C LEU A 385 -28.27 27.78 11.22
N GLU A 386 -28.26 28.26 12.47
CA GLU A 386 -27.05 28.67 13.19
C GLU A 386 -26.09 27.47 13.32
N ALA A 387 -26.58 26.31 13.74
CA ALA A 387 -25.75 25.09 13.86
C ALA A 387 -25.25 24.58 12.50
N VAL A 388 -26.09 24.59 11.48
CA VAL A 388 -25.71 24.21 10.10
C VAL A 388 -24.66 25.15 9.55
N PHE A 389 -24.77 26.46 9.79
CA PHE A 389 -23.72 27.40 9.36
C PHE A 389 -22.40 27.18 10.07
N LEU A 390 -22.41 26.92 11.38
CA LEU A 390 -21.19 26.58 12.13
C LEU A 390 -20.52 25.32 11.58
N SER A 391 -21.31 24.26 11.33
CA SER A 391 -20.78 23.00 10.80
C SER A 391 -20.28 23.14 9.36
N LEU A 392 -20.98 23.92 8.51
CA LEU A 392 -20.53 24.18 7.14
C LEU A 392 -19.23 25.01 7.10
N VAL A 393 -19.11 26.07 7.88
CA VAL A 393 -17.89 26.88 7.92
C VAL A 393 -16.71 26.04 8.38
N GLY A 394 -16.86 25.29 9.49
CA GLY A 394 -15.81 24.39 9.99
C GLY A 394 -15.50 23.25 9.01
N GLY A 395 -16.54 22.66 8.40
CA GLY A 395 -16.41 21.58 7.44
C GLY A 395 -15.69 22.00 6.16
N VAL A 396 -16.11 23.11 5.55
CA VAL A 396 -15.51 23.63 4.32
C VAL A 396 -14.04 24.04 4.57
N THR A 397 -13.75 24.69 5.68
CA THR A 397 -12.35 25.01 6.04
C THR A 397 -11.52 23.75 6.26
N GLY A 398 -12.05 22.74 6.94
CA GLY A 398 -11.40 21.44 7.12
C GLY A 398 -11.11 20.72 5.79
N ILE A 399 -12.08 20.71 4.88
CA ILE A 399 -11.92 20.14 3.53
C ILE A 399 -10.85 20.89 2.72
N ILE A 400 -10.84 22.22 2.75
CA ILE A 400 -9.84 23.03 2.03
C ILE A 400 -8.43 22.74 2.55
N ILE A 401 -8.25 22.72 3.87
CA ILE A 401 -6.95 22.40 4.50
C ILE A 401 -6.52 20.97 4.14
N SER A 402 -7.42 19.99 4.24
CA SER A 402 -7.16 18.61 3.85
C SER A 402 -6.72 18.49 2.40
N LYS A 403 -7.47 19.11 1.48
CA LYS A 403 -7.15 19.07 0.04
C LYS A 403 -5.80 19.68 -0.26
N THR A 404 -5.46 20.79 0.38
CA THR A 404 -4.18 21.49 0.19
C THR A 404 -3.03 20.60 0.68
N LEU A 405 -3.15 20.00 1.87
CA LEU A 405 -2.12 19.14 2.43
C LEU A 405 -1.98 17.84 1.62
N ILE A 406 -3.10 17.20 1.25
CA ILE A 406 -3.10 16.00 0.39
C ILE A 406 -2.41 16.30 -0.93
N SER A 407 -2.74 17.43 -1.60
CA SER A 407 -2.09 17.80 -2.87
C SER A 407 -0.59 18.04 -2.74
N SER A 408 -0.14 18.54 -1.60
CA SER A 408 1.29 18.75 -1.32
C SER A 408 2.01 17.43 -1.03
N THR A 409 1.40 16.57 -0.20
CA THR A 409 1.98 15.29 0.21
C THR A 409 1.86 14.22 -0.87
N ALA A 410 0.83 14.26 -1.72
CA ALA A 410 0.69 13.36 -2.88
C ALA A 410 1.85 13.47 -3.88
N LYS A 411 2.52 14.65 -3.96
CA LYS A 411 3.68 14.83 -4.84
C LYS A 411 5.00 14.38 -4.21
N LYS A 412 5.14 14.52 -2.89
CA LYS A 412 6.39 14.24 -2.18
C LYS A 412 6.43 12.84 -1.55
N GLY A 413 5.26 12.24 -1.34
CA GLY A 413 5.11 11.07 -0.48
C GLY A 413 5.29 11.40 1.01
N ILE A 414 4.74 10.54 1.85
CA ILE A 414 5.00 10.55 3.29
C ILE A 414 5.98 9.41 3.55
N ASN A 415 7.15 9.74 4.08
CA ASN A 415 8.21 8.78 4.32
C ASN A 415 8.03 8.11 5.69
N PHE A 416 7.81 6.79 5.69
CA PHE A 416 7.75 5.92 6.86
C PHE A 416 8.99 5.00 6.96
N ALA A 417 10.13 5.40 6.39
CA ALA A 417 11.34 4.57 6.37
C ALA A 417 11.81 4.11 7.75
N SER A 418 11.53 4.88 8.81
CA SER A 418 11.81 4.46 10.20
C SER A 418 11.03 3.22 10.65
N TYR A 419 9.97 2.85 9.93
CA TYR A 419 9.11 1.69 10.16
C TYR A 419 9.09 0.74 8.96
N ALA A 420 10.06 0.87 8.04
CA ALA A 420 10.08 0.17 6.75
C ALA A 420 9.94 -1.35 6.91
N GLU A 421 10.71 -1.98 7.82
CA GLU A 421 10.64 -3.43 8.06
C GLU A 421 9.21 -3.92 8.40
N GLY A 422 8.47 -3.13 9.19
CA GLY A 422 7.08 -3.47 9.54
C GLY A 422 6.12 -3.29 8.36
N PHE A 423 6.29 -2.25 7.57
CA PHE A 423 5.46 -1.98 6.39
C PHE A 423 5.72 -3.00 5.28
N GLU A 424 6.97 -3.30 4.98
CA GLU A 424 7.39 -4.29 3.98
C GLU A 424 6.95 -5.72 4.35
N ALA A 425 7.04 -6.08 5.64
CA ALA A 425 6.52 -7.37 6.13
C ALA A 425 5.00 -7.51 5.91
N MET A 426 4.26 -6.40 5.88
CA MET A 426 2.82 -6.35 5.60
C MET A 426 2.51 -6.12 4.10
N GLY A 427 3.52 -5.99 3.25
CA GLY A 427 3.38 -5.71 1.82
C GLY A 427 2.93 -4.28 1.52
N TYR A 428 3.32 -3.31 2.34
CA TYR A 428 3.08 -1.89 2.08
C TYR A 428 4.40 -1.17 1.75
N PRO A 429 4.38 -0.20 0.83
CA PRO A 429 5.55 0.61 0.56
C PRO A 429 5.90 1.52 1.75
N SER A 430 7.19 1.77 1.96
CA SER A 430 7.67 2.70 2.99
C SER A 430 7.40 4.19 2.66
N HIS A 431 7.06 4.51 1.41
CA HIS A 431 6.63 5.84 0.95
C HIS A 431 5.17 5.78 0.52
N ILE A 432 4.29 6.47 1.26
CA ILE A 432 2.87 6.50 0.97
C ILE A 432 2.48 7.83 0.32
N TYR A 433 1.82 7.76 -0.83
CA TYR A 433 1.27 8.92 -1.55
C TYR A 433 -0.24 9.00 -1.27
N PRO A 434 -0.69 9.97 -0.46
CA PRO A 434 -2.11 10.07 -0.12
C PRO A 434 -2.97 10.31 -1.36
N VAL A 435 -4.02 9.50 -1.52
CA VAL A 435 -4.99 9.59 -2.62
C VAL A 435 -6.39 9.64 -2.05
N ILE A 436 -7.25 10.48 -2.64
CA ILE A 436 -8.65 10.58 -2.24
C ILE A 436 -9.52 10.90 -3.46
N SER A 437 -10.64 10.23 -3.58
CA SER A 437 -11.60 10.45 -4.67
C SER A 437 -12.42 11.73 -4.45
N THR A 438 -12.78 12.39 -5.54
CA THR A 438 -13.66 13.58 -5.48
C THR A 438 -15.03 13.23 -4.89
N SER A 439 -15.53 12.02 -5.13
CA SER A 439 -16.81 11.54 -4.58
C SER A 439 -16.80 11.50 -3.04
N PHE A 440 -15.65 11.21 -2.43
CA PHE A 440 -15.52 11.20 -0.97
C PHE A 440 -15.73 12.59 -0.36
N PHE A 441 -15.22 13.66 -0.99
CA PHE A 441 -15.49 15.02 -0.52
C PHE A 441 -16.97 15.38 -0.56
N VAL A 442 -17.69 14.90 -1.57
CA VAL A 442 -19.16 15.08 -1.65
C VAL A 442 -19.83 14.34 -0.50
N THR A 443 -19.47 13.09 -0.27
CA THR A 443 -19.98 12.28 0.83
C THR A 443 -19.77 12.95 2.18
N VAL A 444 -18.53 13.41 2.46
CA VAL A 444 -18.20 14.11 3.70
C VAL A 444 -19.00 15.41 3.84
N THR A 445 -19.18 16.17 2.76
CA THR A 445 -19.99 17.41 2.79
C THR A 445 -21.46 17.12 3.15
N VAL A 446 -22.05 16.09 2.58
CA VAL A 446 -23.41 15.64 2.91
C VAL A 446 -23.50 15.22 4.37
N LEU A 447 -22.55 14.43 4.84
CA LEU A 447 -22.48 13.99 6.24
C LEU A 447 -22.34 15.17 7.22
N ILE A 448 -21.56 16.20 6.90
CA ILE A 448 -21.43 17.43 7.70
C ILE A 448 -22.78 18.15 7.83
N ILE A 449 -23.52 18.27 6.72
CA ILE A 449 -24.85 18.91 6.73
C ILE A 449 -25.82 18.12 7.61
N ILE A 450 -25.86 16.79 7.43
CA ILE A 450 -26.69 15.90 8.24
C ILE A 450 -26.34 16.05 9.73
N THR A 451 -25.07 16.04 10.06
CA THR A 451 -24.58 16.20 11.44
C THR A 451 -25.00 17.55 12.02
N GLY A 452 -24.86 18.63 11.27
CA GLY A 452 -25.31 19.98 11.67
C GLY A 452 -26.81 20.05 11.94
N ILE A 453 -27.61 19.38 11.10
CA ILE A 453 -29.05 19.30 11.30
C ILE A 453 -29.39 18.46 12.54
N LEU A 454 -28.88 17.25 12.66
CA LEU A 454 -29.19 16.35 13.77
C LEU A 454 -28.75 16.93 15.11
N SER A 455 -27.54 17.50 15.18
CA SER A 455 -27.03 18.12 16.41
C SER A 455 -27.82 19.34 16.86
N SER A 456 -28.50 20.02 15.95
CA SER A 456 -29.30 21.20 16.26
C SER A 456 -30.71 20.90 16.80
N ILE A 457 -31.25 19.71 16.57
CA ILE A 457 -32.61 19.34 16.93
C ILE A 457 -32.84 19.49 18.43
N TYR A 458 -32.00 18.90 19.26
CA TYR A 458 -32.18 18.92 20.70
C TYR A 458 -32.06 20.33 21.29
N PRO A 459 -31.07 21.18 20.99
CA PRO A 459 -31.03 22.57 21.41
C PRO A 459 -32.23 23.41 20.94
N ALA A 460 -32.65 23.21 19.68
CA ALA A 460 -33.81 23.94 19.14
C ALA A 460 -35.12 23.55 19.83
N LEU A 461 -35.33 22.25 20.12
CA LEU A 461 -36.52 21.81 20.89
C LEU A 461 -36.48 22.33 22.34
N LYS A 462 -35.32 22.41 22.95
CA LYS A 462 -35.14 22.97 24.31
C LYS A 462 -35.53 24.45 24.32
N ALA A 463 -35.13 25.20 23.30
CA ALA A 463 -35.50 26.61 23.14
C ALA A 463 -37.01 26.84 23.03
N LEU A 464 -37.72 25.92 22.35
CA LEU A 464 -39.21 26.03 22.20
C LEU A 464 -39.98 25.73 23.47
N LYS A 465 -39.39 25.06 24.46
CA LYS A 465 -39.98 24.73 25.76
C LYS A 465 -39.80 25.85 26.79
N LEU A 466 -39.11 26.93 26.48
CA LEU A 466 -38.94 28.07 27.36
C LEU A 466 -40.29 28.81 27.49
N ASP A 467 -40.75 29.01 28.73
CA ASP A 467 -41.93 29.84 28.98
C ASP A 467 -41.55 31.32 28.85
N PRO A 468 -42.23 32.09 27.95
CA PRO A 468 -41.93 33.49 27.77
C PRO A 468 -42.05 34.33 29.05
N ALA A 469 -43.02 33.98 29.94
CA ALA A 469 -43.22 34.70 31.21
C ALA A 469 -42.11 34.43 32.21
N GLU A 470 -41.64 33.19 32.29
CA GLU A 470 -40.52 32.78 33.14
C GLU A 470 -39.15 33.31 32.61
N ALA A 471 -38.99 33.27 31.29
CA ALA A 471 -37.80 33.76 30.58
C ALA A 471 -37.56 35.29 30.79
N LEU A 472 -38.62 36.07 30.97
CA LEU A 472 -38.53 37.52 31.23
C LEU A 472 -38.33 37.87 32.73
N ARG A 473 -38.58 36.89 33.62
CA ARG A 473 -38.55 37.07 35.09
C ARG A 473 -37.20 36.65 35.73
N THR A 474 -36.43 35.86 35.07
CA THR A 474 -35.05 35.51 35.53
C THR A 474 -34.11 36.67 35.37
N GLU A 475 -33.54 37.14 36.50
CA GLU A 475 -32.48 38.15 36.56
C GLU A 475 -31.16 37.70 35.95
#